data_0672d5fb48bb4bbfde03a50b4674d116
#
_entry.id   0672d5fb48bb4bbfde03a50b4674d116
#
_cell.length_a   1.000
_cell.length_b   1.000
_cell.length_c   1.000
_cell.angle_alpha   90.00
_cell.angle_beta   90.00
_cell.angle_gamma   90.00
#
_symmetry.space_group_name_H-M   'P 1'
#
loop_
_entity.id
_entity.type
_entity.pdbx_description
1 polymer ?
#
loop_
_entity_poly.entity_id
_entity_poly.type
_entity_poly.pdbx_seq_one_letter_code
_entity_poly.pdbx_strand_id
1 'polypeptide(L)'
;MWALIVAVTVCLSLFGCFERVVEPGDVFGAIRRGDTYSPASTMIDSWYAVEAIDAETFAINEPKSSQYNTSYLIVGDKRAVMFDAGSSERPAGSKSMRQVAALYTDTPITLILSHFHYDHIYDASSFEDGVTLIDRPEIRAGVKNGLYTISALESVDAEAPPLRVAGFIADGEVIDLGHRPLDVLNLPGHTTESIALIDKARNQAFTGDFTYKHLGGIIAFAPASDLPPYKANSDRLLHVTHADTQFFGAHGIPRFGRDWVFLMSSELGKIVSGQPEYRYVAHYLAPGIPVRLQQNANMSIYTTPLVDPPCSGRNGHCCWWQASAR
;
A
#
# COMPACT_ATOMS: atom_id res chain seq x y z
N MET A 1 21.94 -6.22 -15.52
CA MET A 1 20.78 -5.37 -15.15
C MET A 1 21.15 -3.92 -14.90
N TRP A 2 22.12 -3.59 -14.06
CA TRP A 2 22.55 -2.19 -13.78
C TRP A 2 23.01 -1.41 -15.01
N ALA A 3 23.75 -2.02 -15.93
CA ALA A 3 24.23 -1.35 -17.13
C ALA A 3 23.09 -0.97 -18.11
N LEU A 4 21.98 -1.72 -18.12
CA LEU A 4 20.81 -1.39 -18.95
C LEU A 4 20.02 -0.23 -18.37
N ILE A 5 19.89 -0.16 -17.05
CA ILE A 5 19.20 0.94 -16.34
C ILE A 5 19.95 2.24 -16.55
N VAL A 6 21.28 2.24 -16.42
CA VAL A 6 22.12 3.42 -16.66
C VAL A 6 22.05 3.85 -18.12
N ALA A 7 22.05 2.91 -19.08
CA ALA A 7 21.95 3.24 -20.50
C ALA A 7 20.58 3.84 -20.89
N VAL A 8 19.48 3.33 -20.29
CA VAL A 8 18.14 3.88 -20.52
C VAL A 8 18.01 5.25 -19.86
N THR A 9 18.53 5.45 -18.65
CA THR A 9 18.52 6.75 -17.96
C THR A 9 19.32 7.80 -18.73
N VAL A 10 20.48 7.46 -19.28
CA VAL A 10 21.31 8.36 -20.07
C VAL A 10 20.66 8.69 -21.43
N CYS A 11 19.99 7.71 -22.08
CA CYS A 11 19.23 7.99 -23.32
C CYS A 11 18.02 8.90 -23.07
N LEU A 12 17.30 8.73 -21.97
CA LEU A 12 16.11 9.51 -21.63
C LEU A 12 16.45 10.95 -21.21
N SER A 13 17.57 11.14 -20.52
CA SER A 13 18.06 12.49 -20.16
C SER A 13 18.55 13.30 -21.39
N LEU A 14 18.99 12.62 -22.45
CA LEU A 14 19.39 13.29 -23.70
C LEU A 14 18.20 13.86 -24.50
N PHE A 15 16.98 13.40 -24.25
CA PHE A 15 15.78 13.90 -24.94
C PHE A 15 15.01 14.98 -24.18
N GLY A 16 15.46 15.42 -23.00
CA GLY A 16 14.86 16.52 -22.25
C GLY A 16 13.42 16.27 -21.76
N CYS A 17 12.95 15.02 -21.79
CA CYS A 17 11.56 14.66 -21.42
C CYS A 17 11.38 14.37 -19.92
N PHE A 18 12.46 14.18 -19.16
CA PHE A 18 12.40 13.93 -17.72
C PHE A 18 13.17 15.00 -16.96
N GLU A 19 12.51 15.58 -15.96
CA GLU A 19 13.16 16.61 -15.12
C GLU A 19 14.14 15.98 -14.12
N ARG A 20 13.89 14.74 -13.69
CA ARG A 20 14.77 13.99 -12.78
C ARG A 20 14.49 12.48 -12.81
N VAL A 21 15.42 11.71 -12.27
CA VAL A 21 15.24 10.31 -11.90
C VAL A 21 14.86 10.25 -10.43
N VAL A 22 13.80 9.52 -10.09
CA VAL A 22 13.44 9.22 -8.70
C VAL A 22 14.12 7.92 -8.32
N GLU A 23 15.08 8.00 -7.44
CA GLU A 23 15.85 6.86 -6.94
C GLU A 23 15.29 6.38 -5.59
N PRO A 24 15.59 5.14 -5.16
CA PRO A 24 15.19 4.66 -3.83
C PRO A 24 15.57 5.61 -2.69
N GLY A 25 16.73 6.28 -2.79
CA GLY A 25 17.18 7.27 -1.82
C GLY A 25 16.30 8.51 -1.70
N ASP A 26 15.61 8.91 -2.76
CA ASP A 26 14.64 10.03 -2.73
C ASP A 26 13.38 9.65 -1.96
N VAL A 27 13.04 8.37 -1.97
CA VAL A 27 11.83 7.81 -1.38
C VAL A 27 12.09 7.40 0.07
N PHE A 28 13.22 6.75 0.34
CA PHE A 28 13.59 6.19 1.65
C PHE A 28 14.76 6.90 2.32
N GLY A 29 15.22 8.02 1.78
CA GLY A 29 16.51 8.65 2.11
C GLY A 29 16.69 9.17 3.52
N ALA A 30 15.63 9.31 4.31
CA ALA A 30 15.75 9.67 5.72
C ALA A 30 15.93 8.47 6.64
N ILE A 31 15.82 7.23 6.10
CA ILE A 31 15.90 6.01 6.90
C ILE A 31 17.06 5.20 6.39
N ARG A 32 18.02 4.95 7.27
CA ARG A 32 19.04 3.95 7.00
C ARG A 32 18.41 2.56 7.09
N ARG A 33 18.83 1.68 6.20
CA ARG A 33 18.39 0.29 6.23
C ARG A 33 18.65 -0.33 7.60
N GLY A 34 17.59 -0.76 8.27
CA GLY A 34 17.64 -1.29 9.63
C GLY A 34 17.21 -0.34 10.73
N ASP A 35 17.03 0.97 10.43
CA ASP A 35 16.44 1.92 11.37
C ASP A 35 14.90 1.81 11.34
N THR A 36 14.24 2.31 12.35
CA THR A 36 12.78 2.40 12.41
C THR A 36 12.32 3.84 12.32
N TYR A 37 11.12 4.10 11.79
CA TYR A 37 10.51 5.43 11.79
C TYR A 37 10.08 5.89 13.19
N SER A 38 9.88 4.94 14.09
CA SER A 38 9.49 5.20 15.46
C SER A 38 10.59 4.78 16.44
N PRO A 39 11.06 5.68 17.31
CA PRO A 39 11.97 5.33 18.38
C PRO A 39 11.35 4.42 19.45
N ALA A 40 10.01 4.26 19.44
CA ALA A 40 9.29 3.35 20.31
C ALA A 40 9.30 1.89 19.79
N SER A 41 9.75 1.66 18.56
CA SER A 41 9.89 0.31 18.00
C SER A 41 11.03 -0.46 18.65
N THR A 42 10.78 -1.75 18.94
CA THR A 42 11.77 -2.69 19.47
C THR A 42 12.03 -3.80 18.47
N MET A 43 13.29 -4.05 18.13
CA MET A 43 13.67 -5.20 17.29
C MET A 43 13.33 -6.51 18.00
N ILE A 44 12.57 -7.37 17.31
CA ILE A 44 12.17 -8.71 17.80
C ILE A 44 13.19 -9.76 17.36
N ASP A 45 13.69 -9.61 16.16
CA ASP A 45 14.75 -10.45 15.59
C ASP A 45 15.60 -9.64 14.58
N SER A 46 16.26 -10.31 13.66
CA SER A 46 17.09 -9.65 12.65
C SER A 46 16.28 -8.93 11.55
N TRP A 47 14.95 -9.12 11.49
CA TRP A 47 14.06 -8.60 10.44
C TRP A 47 12.96 -7.70 10.97
N TYR A 48 12.21 -8.16 11.98
CA TYR A 48 11.04 -7.46 12.49
C TYR A 48 11.35 -6.51 13.66
N ALA A 49 10.70 -5.36 13.65
CA ALA A 49 10.60 -4.46 14.80
C ALA A 49 9.12 -4.21 15.13
N VAL A 50 8.77 -4.15 16.40
CA VAL A 50 7.38 -3.94 16.83
C VAL A 50 7.27 -2.68 17.66
N GLU A 51 6.25 -1.86 17.36
CA GLU A 51 5.78 -0.74 18.17
C GLU A 51 4.40 -1.04 18.71
N ALA A 52 4.22 -0.92 20.03
CA ALA A 52 2.89 -0.91 20.62
C ALA A 52 2.25 0.47 20.39
N ILE A 53 1.20 0.51 19.56
CA ILE A 53 0.40 1.72 19.33
C ILE A 53 -0.45 2.02 20.56
N ASP A 54 -1.06 0.96 21.09
CA ASP A 54 -1.73 0.91 22.39
C ASP A 54 -1.61 -0.51 22.98
N ALA A 55 -2.34 -0.83 24.05
CA ALA A 55 -2.24 -2.12 24.74
C ALA A 55 -2.69 -3.32 23.89
N GLU A 56 -3.47 -3.07 22.83
CA GLU A 56 -4.11 -4.10 21.99
C GLU A 56 -3.89 -3.86 20.49
N THR A 57 -3.00 -2.93 20.12
CA THR A 57 -2.70 -2.60 18.73
C THR A 57 -1.18 -2.50 18.54
N PHE A 58 -0.64 -3.28 17.62
CA PHE A 58 0.79 -3.37 17.38
C PHE A 58 1.11 -3.18 15.90
N ALA A 59 2.06 -2.27 15.62
CA ALA A 59 2.68 -2.14 14.30
C ALA A 59 3.88 -3.08 14.22
N ILE A 60 3.84 -4.03 13.29
CA ILE A 60 4.93 -4.96 13.00
C ILE A 60 5.65 -4.44 11.76
N ASN A 61 6.81 -3.86 11.97
CA ASN A 61 7.61 -3.19 10.95
C ASN A 61 8.67 -4.11 10.40
N GLU A 62 9.00 -3.95 9.12
CA GLU A 62 10.09 -4.60 8.40
C GLU A 62 11.15 -3.54 7.98
N PRO A 63 11.97 -3.03 8.91
CA PRO A 63 12.84 -1.87 8.67
C PRO A 63 13.97 -2.13 7.67
N LYS A 64 14.20 -3.39 7.29
CA LYS A 64 15.19 -3.78 6.30
C LYS A 64 14.58 -4.08 4.92
N SER A 65 13.25 -4.09 4.81
CA SER A 65 12.61 -4.23 3.50
C SER A 65 12.91 -3.00 2.62
N SER A 66 12.82 -3.18 1.32
CA SER A 66 13.11 -2.10 0.36
C SER A 66 12.09 -0.97 0.41
N GLN A 67 10.89 -1.24 0.95
CA GLN A 67 9.78 -0.29 1.03
C GLN A 67 9.38 0.07 2.46
N TYR A 68 10.10 -0.41 3.48
CA TYR A 68 9.76 -0.20 4.89
C TYR A 68 8.31 -0.58 5.20
N ASN A 69 8.00 -1.87 5.06
CA ASN A 69 6.64 -2.37 5.26
C ASN A 69 6.22 -2.36 6.73
N THR A 70 4.96 -2.12 6.96
CA THR A 70 4.30 -2.21 8.26
C THR A 70 2.99 -2.96 8.13
N SER A 71 2.86 -4.04 8.88
CA SER A 71 1.62 -4.79 9.06
C SER A 71 1.07 -4.56 10.47
N TYR A 72 -0.22 -4.78 10.71
CA TYR A 72 -0.85 -4.44 11.99
C TYR A 72 -1.51 -5.64 12.64
N LEU A 73 -1.15 -5.89 13.91
CA LEU A 73 -1.88 -6.83 14.78
C LEU A 73 -2.89 -6.04 15.62
N ILE A 74 -4.17 -6.36 15.46
CA ILE A 74 -5.30 -5.72 16.13
C ILE A 74 -5.97 -6.77 17.01
N VAL A 75 -5.82 -6.63 18.31
CA VAL A 75 -6.24 -7.62 19.30
C VAL A 75 -7.58 -7.22 19.92
N GLY A 76 -8.45 -8.19 20.11
CA GLY A 76 -9.64 -8.09 20.94
C GLY A 76 -9.75 -9.27 21.92
N ASP A 77 -10.81 -9.30 22.73
CA ASP A 77 -10.97 -10.29 23.81
C ASP A 77 -11.12 -11.73 23.32
N LYS A 78 -11.67 -11.94 22.12
CA LYS A 78 -12.00 -13.28 21.59
C LYS A 78 -11.09 -13.71 20.44
N ARG A 79 -10.60 -12.77 19.67
CA ARG A 79 -9.76 -13.01 18.49
C ARG A 79 -8.97 -11.77 18.11
N ALA A 80 -7.98 -11.92 17.27
CA ALA A 80 -7.21 -10.85 16.69
C ALA A 80 -7.28 -10.87 15.16
N VAL A 81 -7.03 -9.73 14.56
CA VAL A 81 -6.76 -9.59 13.12
C VAL A 81 -5.28 -9.28 12.94
N MET A 82 -4.63 -10.02 12.05
CA MET A 82 -3.41 -9.60 11.41
C MET A 82 -3.78 -8.94 10.09
N PHE A 83 -3.45 -7.68 9.91
CA PHE A 83 -3.71 -6.92 8.70
C PHE A 83 -2.41 -6.79 7.92
N ASP A 84 -2.32 -7.52 6.80
CA ASP A 84 -1.17 -7.81 5.96
C ASP A 84 -0.16 -8.84 6.55
N ALA A 85 0.66 -9.40 5.65
CA ALA A 85 1.59 -10.48 5.94
C ALA A 85 3.02 -10.24 5.41
N GLY A 86 3.39 -8.98 5.20
CA GLY A 86 4.75 -8.57 4.95
C GLY A 86 5.33 -8.91 3.57
N SER A 87 6.62 -8.60 3.43
CA SER A 87 7.39 -8.57 2.19
C SER A 87 8.09 -9.88 1.89
N SER A 88 8.31 -10.17 0.59
CA SER A 88 9.11 -11.28 0.07
C SER A 88 10.60 -11.20 0.43
N GLU A 89 11.05 -10.07 0.96
CA GLU A 89 12.46 -9.84 1.28
C GLU A 89 12.89 -10.46 2.62
N ARG A 90 11.97 -11.06 3.38
CA ARG A 90 12.26 -11.65 4.67
C ARG A 90 13.29 -12.79 4.54
N PRO A 91 14.44 -12.70 5.24
CA PRO A 91 15.49 -13.70 5.12
C PRO A 91 15.09 -15.04 5.79
N ALA A 92 15.58 -16.14 5.23
CA ALA A 92 15.43 -17.45 5.83
C ALA A 92 16.01 -17.46 7.27
N GLY A 93 15.28 -18.10 8.19
CA GLY A 93 15.68 -18.20 9.59
C GLY A 93 15.19 -17.08 10.51
N SER A 94 14.60 -16.00 9.99
CA SER A 94 13.81 -15.06 10.80
C SER A 94 12.44 -15.65 11.17
N LYS A 95 11.81 -15.10 12.21
CA LYS A 95 10.45 -15.50 12.59
C LYS A 95 9.49 -15.26 11.41
N SER A 96 8.43 -16.07 11.37
CA SER A 96 7.30 -15.73 10.50
C SER A 96 6.46 -14.58 11.11
N MET A 97 5.68 -13.88 10.29
CA MET A 97 4.73 -12.85 10.74
C MET A 97 3.78 -13.43 11.82
N ARG A 98 3.28 -14.66 11.60
CA ARG A 98 2.43 -15.37 12.56
C ARG A 98 3.14 -15.62 13.89
N GLN A 99 4.45 -15.97 13.86
CA GLN A 99 5.23 -16.15 15.09
C GLN A 99 5.50 -14.83 15.82
N VAL A 100 5.69 -13.74 15.11
CA VAL A 100 5.81 -12.40 15.73
C VAL A 100 4.49 -11.98 16.37
N ALA A 101 3.37 -12.12 15.64
CA ALA A 101 2.05 -11.80 16.17
C ALA A 101 1.71 -12.60 17.45
N ALA A 102 2.09 -13.87 17.50
CA ALA A 102 1.89 -14.75 18.67
C ALA A 102 2.68 -14.35 19.92
N LEU A 103 3.62 -13.41 19.84
CA LEU A 103 4.28 -12.84 21.04
C LEU A 103 3.40 -11.85 21.79
N TYR A 104 2.31 -11.37 21.17
CA TYR A 104 1.48 -10.28 21.68
C TYR A 104 0.02 -10.71 21.94
N THR A 105 -0.38 -11.90 21.55
CA THR A 105 -1.72 -12.42 21.83
C THR A 105 -1.75 -13.95 21.78
N ASP A 106 -2.54 -14.55 22.68
CA ASP A 106 -2.89 -15.96 22.68
C ASP A 106 -4.24 -16.23 21.99
N THR A 107 -4.96 -15.19 21.56
CA THR A 107 -6.26 -15.35 20.89
C THR A 107 -6.05 -15.84 19.44
N PRO A 108 -7.06 -16.53 18.86
CA PRO A 108 -7.00 -16.90 17.43
C PRO A 108 -6.79 -15.69 16.54
N ILE A 109 -5.86 -15.77 15.57
CA ILE A 109 -5.52 -14.68 14.67
C ILE A 109 -6.07 -14.97 13.28
N THR A 110 -6.93 -14.08 12.77
CA THR A 110 -7.40 -14.09 11.39
C THR A 110 -6.49 -13.20 10.54
N LEU A 111 -5.93 -13.73 9.44
CA LEU A 111 -5.22 -12.91 8.46
C LEU A 111 -6.22 -12.26 7.51
N ILE A 112 -6.10 -10.95 7.33
CA ILE A 112 -6.83 -10.16 6.35
C ILE A 112 -5.80 -9.34 5.57
N LEU A 113 -5.88 -9.37 4.25
CA LEU A 113 -4.99 -8.59 3.38
C LEU A 113 -5.63 -7.27 3.00
N SER A 114 -4.85 -6.19 3.04
CA SER A 114 -5.28 -4.89 2.55
C SER A 114 -5.45 -4.90 1.02
N HIS A 115 -4.56 -5.60 0.32
CA HIS A 115 -4.54 -5.81 -1.12
C HIS A 115 -3.52 -6.92 -1.49
N PHE A 116 -3.26 -7.13 -2.80
CA PHE A 116 -2.51 -8.31 -3.25
C PHE A 116 -1.07 -8.03 -3.70
N HIS A 117 -0.50 -6.85 -3.47
CA HIS A 117 0.90 -6.62 -3.81
C HIS A 117 1.86 -7.50 -2.99
N TYR A 118 2.99 -7.85 -3.59
CA TYR A 118 3.97 -8.83 -3.09
C TYR A 118 4.47 -8.55 -1.67
N ASP A 119 4.50 -7.29 -1.30
CA ASP A 119 5.02 -6.84 -0.01
C ASP A 119 3.98 -6.82 1.12
N HIS A 120 2.74 -7.31 0.84
CA HIS A 120 1.66 -7.47 1.81
C HIS A 120 1.22 -8.92 2.01
N ILE A 121 1.64 -9.83 1.13
CA ILE A 121 1.07 -11.18 1.04
C ILE A 121 2.07 -12.30 1.32
N TYR A 122 3.37 -12.01 1.36
CA TYR A 122 4.39 -13.05 1.23
C TYR A 122 4.37 -14.09 2.33
N ASP A 123 4.16 -13.70 3.56
CA ASP A 123 4.13 -14.62 4.71
C ASP A 123 2.72 -15.15 5.04
N ALA A 124 1.75 -14.97 4.13
CA ALA A 124 0.38 -15.45 4.30
C ALA A 124 0.31 -16.98 4.54
N SER A 125 1.26 -17.74 3.98
CA SER A 125 1.37 -19.19 4.17
C SER A 125 1.70 -19.58 5.61
N SER A 126 2.19 -18.69 6.45
CA SER A 126 2.43 -18.95 7.88
C SER A 126 1.13 -18.98 8.71
N PHE A 127 0.02 -18.53 8.13
CA PHE A 127 -1.31 -18.57 8.73
C PHE A 127 -2.06 -19.82 8.23
N GLU A 128 -2.01 -20.90 9.01
CA GLU A 128 -2.52 -22.25 8.61
C GLU A 128 -4.01 -22.25 8.27
N ASP A 129 -4.80 -21.40 8.95
CA ASP A 129 -6.23 -21.25 8.69
C ASP A 129 -6.51 -20.56 7.33
N GLY A 130 -5.50 -19.91 6.75
CA GLY A 130 -5.60 -19.18 5.49
C GLY A 130 -5.96 -17.72 5.70
N VAL A 131 -6.37 -17.08 4.60
CA VAL A 131 -6.60 -15.62 4.48
C VAL A 131 -8.09 -15.36 4.26
N THR A 132 -8.61 -14.31 4.89
CA THR A 132 -9.93 -13.76 4.57
C THR A 132 -9.77 -12.66 3.54
N LEU A 133 -10.43 -12.81 2.38
CA LEU A 133 -10.35 -11.89 1.25
C LEU A 133 -11.60 -11.02 1.18
N ILE A 134 -11.46 -9.86 0.55
CA ILE A 134 -12.62 -9.01 0.24
C ILE A 134 -13.59 -9.77 -0.68
N ASP A 135 -14.88 -9.69 -0.38
CA ASP A 135 -15.94 -10.35 -1.12
C ASP A 135 -16.26 -9.60 -2.42
N ARG A 136 -15.58 -9.97 -3.48
CA ARG A 136 -15.81 -9.47 -4.83
C ARG A 136 -16.07 -10.64 -5.80
N PRO A 137 -16.99 -10.46 -6.76
CA PRO A 137 -17.33 -11.53 -7.71
C PRO A 137 -16.13 -12.11 -8.44
N GLU A 138 -15.19 -11.26 -8.88
CA GLU A 138 -13.97 -11.66 -9.58
C GLU A 138 -13.02 -12.47 -8.70
N ILE A 139 -12.87 -12.08 -7.42
CA ILE A 139 -12.03 -12.82 -6.45
C ILE A 139 -12.67 -14.17 -6.14
N ARG A 140 -13.98 -14.20 -5.86
CA ARG A 140 -14.69 -15.47 -5.66
C ARG A 140 -14.55 -16.41 -6.86
N ALA A 141 -14.70 -15.88 -8.07
CA ALA A 141 -14.57 -16.68 -9.29
C ALA A 141 -13.14 -17.21 -9.50
N GLY A 142 -12.13 -16.49 -8.99
CA GLY A 142 -10.72 -16.86 -9.04
C GLY A 142 -10.34 -17.99 -8.07
N VAL A 143 -11.14 -18.23 -7.00
CA VAL A 143 -10.84 -19.29 -6.05
C VAL A 143 -11.13 -20.66 -6.63
N LYS A 144 -10.12 -21.53 -6.65
CA LYS A 144 -10.19 -22.92 -7.12
C LYS A 144 -9.63 -23.84 -6.05
N ASN A 145 -10.41 -24.83 -5.64
CA ASN A 145 -10.03 -25.81 -4.59
C ASN A 145 -9.55 -25.16 -3.29
N GLY A 146 -10.17 -24.03 -2.89
CA GLY A 146 -9.79 -23.29 -1.68
C GLY A 146 -8.52 -22.43 -1.81
N LEU A 147 -7.98 -22.29 -3.02
CA LEU A 147 -6.81 -21.45 -3.31
C LEU A 147 -7.18 -20.31 -4.26
N TYR A 148 -6.66 -19.14 -3.99
CA TYR A 148 -6.66 -18.00 -4.91
C TYR A 148 -5.24 -17.80 -5.44
N THR A 149 -5.07 -17.85 -6.76
CA THR A 149 -3.79 -17.60 -7.41
C THR A 149 -3.75 -16.16 -7.86
N ILE A 150 -2.87 -15.38 -7.23
CA ILE A 150 -2.64 -13.98 -7.59
C ILE A 150 -1.82 -13.98 -8.89
N SER A 151 -2.26 -13.21 -9.88
CA SER A 151 -1.49 -13.01 -11.10
C SER A 151 -0.28 -12.11 -10.85
N ALA A 152 0.76 -12.24 -11.69
CA ALA A 152 1.93 -11.36 -11.63
C ALA A 152 1.57 -9.88 -11.81
N LEU A 153 0.47 -9.57 -12.48
CA LEU A 153 -0.03 -8.20 -12.64
C LEU A 153 -0.67 -7.68 -11.34
N GLU A 154 -1.40 -8.51 -10.60
CA GLU A 154 -2.02 -8.14 -9.33
C GLU A 154 -0.98 -8.01 -8.21
N SER A 155 0.00 -8.93 -8.16
CA SER A 155 1.04 -8.90 -7.13
C SER A 155 2.17 -7.92 -7.40
N VAL A 156 2.31 -7.45 -8.64
CA VAL A 156 3.50 -6.72 -9.12
C VAL A 156 4.79 -7.54 -8.97
N ASP A 157 4.66 -8.85 -8.80
CA ASP A 157 5.73 -9.84 -8.72
C ASP A 157 5.35 -11.10 -9.50
N ALA A 158 6.32 -11.73 -10.15
CA ALA A 158 6.08 -12.92 -10.97
C ALA A 158 5.79 -14.19 -10.16
N GLU A 159 6.13 -14.24 -8.87
CA GLU A 159 6.14 -15.46 -8.05
C GLU A 159 5.32 -15.36 -6.75
N ALA A 160 4.19 -14.64 -6.79
CA ALA A 160 3.31 -14.58 -5.62
C ALA A 160 2.79 -15.99 -5.27
N PRO A 161 2.93 -16.44 -4.01
CA PRO A 161 2.41 -17.75 -3.61
C PRO A 161 0.88 -17.76 -3.66
N PRO A 162 0.24 -18.90 -4.04
CA PRO A 162 -1.20 -18.99 -3.98
C PRO A 162 -1.69 -18.88 -2.54
N LEU A 163 -2.76 -18.12 -2.35
CA LEU A 163 -3.37 -17.89 -1.05
C LEU A 163 -4.38 -19.00 -0.71
N ARG A 164 -4.24 -19.65 0.43
CA ARG A 164 -5.30 -20.46 1.00
C ARG A 164 -6.42 -19.53 1.46
N VAL A 165 -7.64 -19.73 0.98
CA VAL A 165 -8.79 -18.88 1.33
C VAL A 165 -9.54 -19.47 2.51
N ALA A 166 -9.55 -18.76 3.64
CA ALA A 166 -10.32 -19.10 4.84
C ALA A 166 -11.78 -18.63 4.73
N GLY A 167 -12.01 -17.49 4.08
CA GLY A 167 -13.33 -16.88 3.96
C GLY A 167 -13.32 -15.61 3.15
N PHE A 168 -14.48 -14.94 3.17
CA PHE A 168 -14.68 -13.67 2.51
C PHE A 168 -15.32 -12.68 3.47
N ILE A 169 -15.04 -11.41 3.26
CA ILE A 169 -15.59 -10.31 4.04
C ILE A 169 -16.12 -9.21 3.12
N ALA A 170 -17.34 -8.75 3.36
CA ALA A 170 -17.99 -7.78 2.50
C ALA A 170 -17.63 -6.33 2.85
N ASP A 171 -17.78 -5.42 1.88
CA ASP A 171 -17.78 -3.98 2.12
C ASP A 171 -18.91 -3.60 3.09
N GLY A 172 -18.59 -2.86 4.14
CA GLY A 172 -19.52 -2.46 5.19
C GLY A 172 -19.77 -3.54 6.24
N GLU A 173 -19.17 -4.71 6.14
CA GLU A 173 -19.23 -5.73 7.20
C GLU A 173 -18.45 -5.29 8.44
N VAL A 174 -18.87 -5.80 9.61
CA VAL A 174 -18.23 -5.52 10.89
C VAL A 174 -17.60 -6.81 11.43
N ILE A 175 -16.30 -6.76 11.69
CA ILE A 175 -15.56 -7.82 12.35
C ILE A 175 -15.60 -7.57 13.87
N ASP A 176 -16.32 -8.38 14.62
CA ASP A 176 -16.28 -8.29 16.09
C ASP A 176 -15.14 -9.14 16.65
N LEU A 177 -14.15 -8.47 17.25
CA LEU A 177 -13.01 -9.14 17.91
C LEU A 177 -13.29 -9.49 19.38
N GLY A 178 -14.51 -9.24 19.86
CA GLY A 178 -14.89 -9.27 21.27
C GLY A 178 -14.70 -7.90 21.90
N HIS A 179 -15.80 -7.14 22.02
CA HIS A 179 -15.84 -5.74 22.47
C HIS A 179 -15.01 -4.75 21.62
N ARG A 180 -14.50 -5.20 20.47
CA ARG A 180 -13.75 -4.39 19.52
C ARG A 180 -14.23 -4.62 18.09
N PRO A 181 -15.28 -3.91 17.65
CA PRO A 181 -15.76 -4.00 16.27
C PRO A 181 -14.86 -3.22 15.32
N LEU A 182 -14.53 -3.82 14.18
CA LEU A 182 -13.82 -3.17 13.08
C LEU A 182 -14.73 -3.10 11.86
N ASP A 183 -15.01 -1.91 11.36
CA ASP A 183 -15.73 -1.76 10.08
C ASP A 183 -14.77 -2.03 8.91
N VAL A 184 -15.24 -2.80 7.94
CA VAL A 184 -14.51 -3.07 6.69
C VAL A 184 -14.96 -2.11 5.61
N LEU A 185 -14.02 -1.45 4.96
CA LEU A 185 -14.28 -0.61 3.80
C LEU A 185 -13.52 -1.13 2.59
N ASN A 186 -14.22 -1.50 1.51
CA ASN A 186 -13.57 -1.70 0.21
C ASN A 186 -13.33 -0.32 -0.42
N LEU A 187 -12.08 -0.03 -0.71
CA LEU A 187 -11.62 1.27 -1.20
C LEU A 187 -10.81 1.12 -2.50
N PRO A 188 -11.45 0.73 -3.63
CA PRO A 188 -10.77 0.72 -4.92
C PRO A 188 -10.08 2.05 -5.22
N GLY A 189 -8.83 1.95 -5.71
CA GLY A 189 -8.02 3.13 -6.03
C GLY A 189 -6.57 2.78 -6.25
N HIS A 190 -5.84 2.44 -5.20
CA HIS A 190 -4.49 1.89 -5.30
C HIS A 190 -4.50 0.54 -6.04
N THR A 191 -5.38 -0.35 -5.62
CA THR A 191 -5.82 -1.56 -6.37
C THR A 191 -7.35 -1.66 -6.33
N THR A 192 -7.93 -2.57 -7.12
CA THR A 192 -9.39 -2.74 -7.18
C THR A 192 -9.95 -3.39 -5.91
N GLU A 193 -9.18 -4.22 -5.25
CA GLU A 193 -9.55 -4.97 -4.03
C GLU A 193 -9.07 -4.32 -2.73
N SER A 194 -8.44 -3.15 -2.79
CA SER A 194 -7.95 -2.45 -1.59
C SER A 194 -9.04 -2.29 -0.53
N ILE A 195 -8.69 -2.59 0.71
CA ILE A 195 -9.57 -2.41 1.88
C ILE A 195 -8.90 -1.60 2.98
N ALA A 196 -9.72 -1.03 3.85
CA ALA A 196 -9.31 -0.49 5.13
C ALA A 196 -10.14 -1.09 6.27
N LEU A 197 -9.56 -1.14 7.46
CA LEU A 197 -10.23 -1.51 8.71
C LEU A 197 -10.35 -0.29 9.60
N ILE A 198 -11.55 0.01 10.07
CA ILE A 198 -11.82 1.19 10.91
C ILE A 198 -12.26 0.78 12.31
N ASP A 199 -11.46 1.10 13.30
CA ASP A 199 -11.79 1.03 14.71
C ASP A 199 -12.34 2.37 15.18
N LYS A 200 -13.65 2.55 15.10
CA LYS A 200 -14.32 3.81 15.50
C LYS A 200 -14.20 4.08 16.98
N ALA A 201 -14.15 3.03 17.81
CA ALA A 201 -14.08 3.19 19.26
C ALA A 201 -12.75 3.76 19.73
N ARG A 202 -11.67 3.50 18.94
CA ARG A 202 -10.33 4.00 19.22
C ARG A 202 -9.88 5.11 18.28
N ASN A 203 -10.75 5.56 17.36
CA ASN A 203 -10.41 6.52 16.31
C ASN A 203 -9.18 6.10 15.49
N GLN A 204 -9.10 4.84 15.12
CA GLN A 204 -8.01 4.25 14.33
C GLN A 204 -8.51 3.77 12.96
N ALA A 205 -7.72 4.00 11.92
CA ALA A 205 -8.00 3.53 10.56
C ALA A 205 -6.73 2.89 9.97
N PHE A 206 -6.80 1.60 9.66
CA PHE A 206 -5.71 0.83 9.05
C PHE A 206 -5.97 0.75 7.56
N THR A 207 -5.10 1.31 6.73
CA THR A 207 -5.41 1.64 5.35
C THR A 207 -4.56 0.91 4.30
N GLY A 208 -3.60 0.08 4.73
CA GLY A 208 -2.67 -0.54 3.79
C GLY A 208 -2.04 0.52 2.88
N ASP A 209 -2.03 0.24 1.57
CA ASP A 209 -1.51 1.16 0.56
C ASP A 209 -2.55 2.08 -0.03
N PHE A 210 -3.80 1.99 0.41
CA PHE A 210 -4.79 2.98 -0.01
C PHE A 210 -4.35 4.40 0.39
N THR A 211 -3.78 4.57 1.59
CA THR A 211 -3.08 5.79 1.97
C THR A 211 -2.01 5.50 3.02
N TYR A 212 -0.84 6.08 2.84
CA TYR A 212 0.30 5.99 3.75
C TYR A 212 1.09 7.30 3.71
N LYS A 213 1.78 7.64 4.80
CA LYS A 213 2.59 8.84 4.85
C LYS A 213 4.06 8.49 4.68
N HIS A 214 4.55 8.75 3.48
CA HIS A 214 5.90 8.44 3.09
C HIS A 214 6.60 9.68 2.53
N LEU A 215 7.91 9.82 2.77
CA LEU A 215 8.69 10.96 2.27
C LEU A 215 8.69 11.06 0.75
N GLY A 216 8.68 9.90 0.06
CA GLY A 216 8.63 9.83 -1.39
C GLY A 216 7.25 10.04 -2.01
N GLY A 217 6.17 10.02 -1.21
CA GLY A 217 4.80 10.24 -1.72
C GLY A 217 4.01 8.96 -1.99
N ILE A 218 2.83 9.15 -2.59
CA ILE A 218 1.86 8.10 -2.90
C ILE A 218 2.13 7.52 -4.28
N ILE A 219 2.21 6.19 -4.38
CA ILE A 219 2.32 5.47 -5.64
C ILE A 219 0.91 5.15 -6.15
N ALA A 220 0.52 5.75 -7.27
CA ALA A 220 -0.77 5.56 -7.92
C ALA A 220 -0.58 5.19 -9.40
N PHE A 221 0.40 4.33 -9.69
CA PHE A 221 0.67 3.82 -11.03
C PHE A 221 0.79 2.29 -11.10
N ALA A 222 0.48 1.58 -10.02
CA ALA A 222 0.40 0.13 -10.06
C ALA A 222 -0.62 -0.33 -11.13
N PRO A 223 -0.45 -1.48 -11.76
CA PRO A 223 -1.28 -1.91 -12.89
C PRO A 223 -2.79 -1.89 -12.65
N ALA A 224 -3.22 -2.08 -11.40
CA ALA A 224 -4.64 -2.06 -11.01
C ALA A 224 -5.08 -0.71 -10.41
N SER A 225 -4.24 0.32 -10.43
CA SER A 225 -4.61 1.66 -9.93
C SER A 225 -5.63 2.32 -10.84
N ASP A 226 -6.64 2.95 -10.23
CA ASP A 226 -7.70 3.68 -10.94
C ASP A 226 -8.00 4.99 -10.19
N LEU A 227 -7.68 6.14 -10.82
CA LEU A 227 -7.68 7.43 -10.15
C LEU A 227 -9.09 7.97 -9.83
N PRO A 228 -10.11 7.87 -10.70
CA PRO A 228 -11.47 8.27 -10.34
C PRO A 228 -12.04 7.55 -9.13
N PRO A 229 -12.01 6.21 -9.03
CA PRO A 229 -12.35 5.50 -7.80
C PRO A 229 -11.45 5.88 -6.61
N TYR A 230 -10.14 6.08 -6.82
CA TYR A 230 -9.22 6.46 -5.76
C TYR A 230 -9.66 7.78 -5.10
N LYS A 231 -9.98 8.80 -5.93
CA LYS A 231 -10.52 10.08 -5.44
C LYS A 231 -11.84 9.90 -4.70
N ALA A 232 -12.79 9.19 -5.28
CA ALA A 232 -14.11 8.98 -4.69
C ALA A 232 -14.02 8.23 -3.34
N ASN A 233 -13.16 7.22 -3.25
CA ASN A 233 -12.95 6.46 -2.03
C ASN A 233 -12.10 7.20 -0.98
N SER A 234 -11.24 8.13 -1.39
CA SER A 234 -10.59 9.06 -0.45
C SER A 234 -11.61 9.97 0.22
N ASP A 235 -12.59 10.47 -0.52
CA ASP A 235 -13.71 11.24 0.06
C ASP A 235 -14.59 10.37 0.97
N ARG A 236 -14.87 9.12 0.56
CA ARG A 236 -15.61 8.16 1.38
C ARG A 236 -14.90 7.89 2.71
N LEU A 237 -13.59 7.66 2.68
CA LEU A 237 -12.78 7.44 3.88
C LEU A 237 -12.84 8.66 4.81
N LEU A 238 -12.72 9.86 4.26
CA LEU A 238 -12.89 11.10 5.01
C LEU A 238 -14.30 11.26 5.59
N HIS A 239 -15.34 10.81 4.91
CA HIS A 239 -16.72 10.90 5.38
C HIS A 239 -17.01 9.99 6.57
N VAL A 240 -16.42 8.79 6.60
CA VAL A 240 -16.69 7.79 7.66
C VAL A 240 -15.75 7.88 8.86
N THR A 241 -14.73 8.73 8.80
CA THR A 241 -13.74 8.94 9.87
C THR A 241 -13.93 10.28 10.56
N HIS A 242 -13.55 10.37 11.84
CA HIS A 242 -13.63 11.59 12.65
C HIS A 242 -12.41 12.50 12.40
N ALA A 243 -12.51 13.76 12.90
CA ALA A 243 -11.44 14.74 12.75
C ALA A 243 -10.14 14.34 13.44
N ASP A 244 -10.25 13.60 14.54
CA ASP A 244 -9.16 13.09 15.38
C ASP A 244 -8.74 11.66 15.04
N THR A 245 -9.29 11.05 13.98
CA THR A 245 -8.89 9.71 13.54
C THR A 245 -7.41 9.68 13.21
N GLN A 246 -6.71 8.72 13.78
CA GLN A 246 -5.34 8.37 13.42
C GLN A 246 -5.34 7.32 12.34
N PHE A 247 -4.58 7.56 11.30
CA PHE A 247 -4.42 6.64 10.17
C PHE A 247 -3.10 5.90 10.27
N PHE A 248 -3.14 4.64 9.87
CA PHE A 248 -2.03 3.69 9.89
C PHE A 248 -1.90 3.07 8.51
N GLY A 249 -0.91 3.53 7.75
CA GLY A 249 -0.58 3.03 6.42
C GLY A 249 0.52 1.99 6.45
N ALA A 250 0.72 1.28 5.35
CA ALA A 250 1.67 0.18 5.31
C ALA A 250 3.11 0.59 5.03
N HIS A 251 3.38 1.85 4.69
CA HIS A 251 4.73 2.32 4.38
C HIS A 251 5.07 3.61 5.12
N GLY A 252 6.36 3.73 5.50
CA GLY A 252 6.92 4.95 6.02
C GLY A 252 6.49 5.27 7.44
N ILE A 253 5.96 6.49 7.67
CA ILE A 253 5.58 6.94 9.01
C ILE A 253 4.33 6.18 9.46
N PRO A 254 4.41 5.40 10.57
CA PRO A 254 3.37 4.45 10.95
C PRO A 254 2.02 5.10 11.27
N ARG A 255 1.99 6.38 11.66
CA ARG A 255 0.75 7.09 11.99
C ARG A 255 0.74 8.50 11.43
N PHE A 256 -0.44 8.95 10.98
CA PHE A 256 -0.67 10.32 10.48
C PHE A 256 -2.11 10.74 10.71
N GLY A 257 -2.36 12.04 10.59
CA GLY A 257 -3.68 12.63 10.81
C GLY A 257 -4.54 12.65 9.55
N ARG A 258 -5.80 13.00 9.74
CA ARG A 258 -6.82 13.16 8.71
C ARG A 258 -6.46 14.23 7.67
N ASP A 259 -5.67 15.22 8.05
CA ASP A 259 -5.14 16.27 7.17
C ASP A 259 -4.35 15.69 5.98
N TRP A 260 -3.61 14.60 6.20
CA TRP A 260 -2.89 13.91 5.14
C TRP A 260 -3.82 13.29 4.10
N VAL A 261 -4.89 12.60 4.56
CA VAL A 261 -5.90 12.00 3.68
C VAL A 261 -6.66 13.07 2.90
N PHE A 262 -6.98 14.19 3.55
CA PHE A 262 -7.61 15.35 2.91
C PHE A 262 -6.72 15.94 1.81
N LEU A 263 -5.41 16.07 2.09
CA LEU A 263 -4.45 16.55 1.11
C LEU A 263 -4.35 15.61 -0.10
N MET A 264 -4.26 14.29 0.15
CA MET A 264 -4.25 13.27 -0.90
C MET A 264 -5.52 13.35 -1.77
N SER A 265 -6.70 13.41 -1.15
CA SER A 265 -7.96 13.55 -1.85
C SER A 265 -8.03 14.81 -2.71
N SER A 266 -7.50 15.95 -2.18
CA SER A 266 -7.43 17.20 -2.91
C SER A 266 -6.55 17.11 -4.16
N GLU A 267 -5.34 16.53 -4.03
CA GLU A 267 -4.42 16.36 -5.16
C GLU A 267 -4.96 15.37 -6.21
N LEU A 268 -5.55 14.26 -5.77
CA LEU A 268 -6.27 13.34 -6.67
C LEU A 268 -7.40 14.06 -7.42
N GLY A 269 -8.12 14.97 -6.74
CA GLY A 269 -9.16 15.78 -7.35
C GLY A 269 -8.65 16.67 -8.49
N LYS A 270 -7.49 17.27 -8.35
CA LYS A 270 -6.85 18.06 -9.43
C LYS A 270 -6.51 17.17 -10.63
N ILE A 271 -5.95 15.98 -10.36
CA ILE A 271 -5.58 15.03 -11.40
C ILE A 271 -6.84 14.60 -12.18
N VAL A 272 -7.86 14.12 -11.48
CA VAL A 272 -9.11 13.60 -12.08
C VAL A 272 -9.89 14.68 -12.83
N SER A 273 -9.86 15.93 -12.35
CA SER A 273 -10.52 17.06 -13.04
C SER A 273 -9.74 17.59 -14.25
N GLY A 274 -8.59 17.00 -14.59
CA GLY A 274 -7.77 17.44 -15.70
C GLY A 274 -7.07 18.79 -15.48
N GLN A 275 -6.85 19.15 -14.21
CA GLN A 275 -6.14 20.37 -13.80
C GLN A 275 -4.81 20.09 -13.08
N PRO A 276 -4.08 19.01 -13.38
CA PRO A 276 -2.82 18.73 -12.70
C PRO A 276 -1.68 19.59 -13.22
N GLU A 277 -0.75 19.90 -12.33
CA GLU A 277 0.54 20.47 -12.69
C GLU A 277 1.59 19.34 -12.67
N TYR A 278 1.67 18.58 -13.77
CA TYR A 278 2.61 17.47 -13.86
C TYR A 278 4.03 17.90 -14.18
N ARG A 279 4.95 17.14 -13.59
CA ARG A 279 6.31 16.95 -14.11
C ARG A 279 6.50 15.50 -14.51
N TYR A 280 7.30 15.24 -15.52
CA TYR A 280 7.67 13.89 -15.90
C TYR A 280 8.96 13.49 -15.20
N VAL A 281 8.95 12.30 -14.60
CA VAL A 281 10.11 11.73 -13.92
C VAL A 281 10.30 10.27 -14.35
N ALA A 282 11.53 9.79 -14.34
CA ALA A 282 11.80 8.34 -14.34
C ALA A 282 11.71 7.86 -12.90
N HIS A 283 11.08 6.72 -12.67
CA HIS A 283 10.89 6.19 -11.34
C HIS A 283 11.46 4.76 -11.25
N TYR A 284 12.19 4.45 -10.19
CA TYR A 284 12.86 3.16 -10.04
C TYR A 284 11.90 1.96 -9.98
N LEU A 285 10.67 2.15 -9.48
CA LEU A 285 9.62 1.12 -9.48
C LEU A 285 8.91 0.96 -10.83
N ALA A 286 9.14 1.86 -11.79
CA ALA A 286 8.52 1.83 -13.12
C ALA A 286 9.58 2.01 -14.21
N PRO A 287 10.59 1.12 -14.34
CA PRO A 287 11.67 1.28 -15.29
C PRO A 287 11.14 1.27 -16.72
N GLY A 288 11.48 2.31 -17.47
CA GLY A 288 11.06 2.47 -18.88
C GLY A 288 9.64 2.97 -19.09
N ILE A 289 8.88 3.25 -18.02
CA ILE A 289 7.56 3.84 -18.09
C ILE A 289 7.64 5.30 -17.66
N PRO A 290 7.11 6.27 -18.44
CA PRO A 290 7.06 7.65 -18.02
C PRO A 290 6.11 7.82 -16.84
N VAL A 291 6.61 8.33 -15.72
CA VAL A 291 5.84 8.61 -14.52
C VAL A 291 5.54 10.10 -14.45
N ARG A 292 4.31 10.44 -14.16
CA ARG A 292 3.85 11.80 -13.89
C ARG A 292 3.89 12.06 -12.41
N LEU A 293 4.51 13.15 -12.02
CA LEU A 293 4.57 13.61 -10.65
C LEU A 293 3.66 14.82 -10.47
N GLN A 294 2.57 14.65 -9.73
CA GLN A 294 1.80 15.73 -9.14
C GLN A 294 2.38 16.03 -7.76
N GLN A 295 2.82 17.26 -7.54
CA GLN A 295 3.50 17.63 -6.31
C GLN A 295 3.04 18.99 -5.78
N ASN A 296 2.83 19.06 -4.46
CA ASN A 296 2.79 20.31 -3.72
C ASN A 296 3.88 20.33 -2.64
N ALA A 297 3.89 21.34 -1.77
CA ALA A 297 4.91 21.50 -0.73
C ALA A 297 4.98 20.32 0.27
N ASN A 298 3.89 19.54 0.42
CA ASN A 298 3.75 18.57 1.48
C ASN A 298 3.47 17.14 0.98
N MET A 299 3.16 16.95 -0.31
CA MET A 299 2.78 15.65 -0.86
C MET A 299 3.21 15.50 -2.30
N SER A 300 3.61 14.28 -2.66
CA SER A 300 3.84 13.84 -4.02
C SER A 300 2.89 12.70 -4.36
N ILE A 301 2.29 12.71 -5.56
CA ILE A 301 1.53 11.58 -6.12
C ILE A 301 2.15 11.23 -7.46
N TYR A 302 2.52 9.96 -7.61
CA TYR A 302 3.09 9.42 -8.82
C TYR A 302 2.05 8.63 -9.60
N THR A 303 1.81 9.02 -10.85
CA THR A 303 0.86 8.36 -11.75
C THR A 303 1.53 8.02 -13.09
N THR A 304 0.81 7.33 -13.97
CA THR A 304 1.27 7.11 -15.35
C THR A 304 0.17 7.46 -16.34
N PRO A 305 0.50 7.71 -17.63
CA PRO A 305 -0.50 7.91 -18.67
C PRO A 305 -1.47 6.74 -18.86
N LEU A 306 -1.17 5.57 -18.27
CA LEU A 306 -2.01 4.38 -18.36
C LEU A 306 -3.19 4.41 -17.38
N VAL A 307 -3.06 5.13 -16.26
CA VAL A 307 -4.08 5.25 -15.20
C VAL A 307 -4.71 6.63 -15.14
N ASP A 308 -4.12 7.63 -15.80
CA ASP A 308 -4.62 8.99 -15.83
C ASP A 308 -5.57 9.24 -17.00
N PRO A 309 -6.55 10.16 -16.88
CA PRO A 309 -7.29 10.63 -18.03
C PRO A 309 -6.33 11.25 -19.07
N PRO A 310 -6.61 11.10 -20.38
CA PRO A 310 -5.73 11.60 -21.43
C PRO A 310 -5.54 13.12 -21.27
N CYS A 311 -4.28 13.58 -21.43
CA CYS A 311 -3.93 15.00 -21.34
C CYS A 311 -4.81 15.85 -22.24
N SER A 312 -5.66 16.71 -21.68
CA SER A 312 -6.26 17.82 -22.39
C SER A 312 -5.21 18.94 -22.46
N GLY A 313 -4.25 18.82 -23.38
CA GLY A 313 -3.05 19.65 -23.40
C GLY A 313 -3.32 21.13 -23.58
N ARG A 314 -2.94 21.95 -22.59
CA ARG A 314 -2.70 23.39 -22.82
C ARG A 314 -1.24 23.74 -23.07
N ASN A 315 -0.26 22.87 -22.81
CA ASN A 315 1.17 23.21 -22.92
C ASN A 315 2.03 22.20 -23.69
N GLY A 316 1.51 21.48 -24.70
CA GLY A 316 2.31 20.89 -25.77
C GLY A 316 3.39 19.84 -25.42
N HIS A 317 3.55 19.41 -24.18
CA HIS A 317 4.63 18.53 -23.75
C HIS A 317 4.21 17.07 -23.51
N CYS A 318 3.34 16.52 -24.37
CA CYS A 318 3.11 15.06 -24.40
C CYS A 318 4.07 14.41 -25.40
N CYS A 319 5.34 14.31 -25.06
CA CYS A 319 6.39 13.89 -26.01
C CYS A 319 6.36 12.42 -26.43
N TRP A 320 5.61 11.54 -25.80
CA TRP A 320 5.81 10.09 -26.01
C TRP A 320 4.65 9.31 -26.58
N TRP A 321 3.40 9.66 -26.36
CA TRP A 321 2.28 8.79 -26.73
C TRP A 321 1.82 8.91 -28.19
N GLN A 322 2.15 9.98 -28.88
CA GLN A 322 1.76 10.15 -30.29
C GLN A 322 2.65 9.39 -31.30
N ALA A 323 3.80 8.87 -30.87
CA ALA A 323 4.74 8.18 -31.77
C ALA A 323 4.49 6.67 -31.93
N SER A 324 3.71 6.05 -31.05
CA SER A 324 3.46 4.60 -31.06
C SER A 324 2.07 4.18 -31.54
N ALA A 325 1.25 5.12 -31.98
CA ALA A 325 -0.10 4.87 -32.54
C ALA A 325 -0.19 5.09 -34.06
N ARG A 326 0.93 4.91 -34.80
CA ARG A 326 0.92 4.80 -36.27
C ARG A 326 1.52 3.50 -36.75
#